data_19c75a5e623e75413f50c91882274593
#
_entry.id   19c75a5e623e75413f50c91882274593
#
_cell.length_a   1.000
_cell.length_b   1.000
_cell.length_c   1.000
_cell.angle_alpha   90.00
_cell.angle_beta   90.00
_cell.angle_gamma   90.00
#
_symmetry.space_group_name_H-M   'P 1'
#
loop_
_entity.id
_entity.type
_entity.pdbx_description
1 polymer ?
#
loop_
_entity_poly.entity_id
_entity_poly.type
_entity_poly.pdbx_seq_one_letter_code
_entity_poly.pdbx_strand_id
1 'polypeptide(L)'
;MGRSNEQNEGFRTLGENVRIYPGAKVYGREFISIGSNVIIDDFVFIYATAPLYIGSYVHISSFCSISGGGIVVLEDFSGLASGVRVVCGSDDFLGGGLTNPTVPEVYRNTHRSFVHIGRHAIIGANAV
;
A
#
# COMPACT_ATOMS: atom_id res chain seq x y z
N MET A 1 -18.86 -14.22 14.87
CA MET A 1 -18.88 -14.86 13.90
C MET A 1 -17.89 -15.86 13.73
N GLY A 2 -17.12 -16.38 14.12
CA GLY A 2 -16.30 -17.52 13.93
C GLY A 2 -15.82 -17.82 12.51
N ARG A 3 -16.20 -16.97 11.56
CA ARG A 3 -15.80 -17.21 10.21
C ARG A 3 -14.38 -16.74 9.98
N SER A 4 -13.55 -17.60 9.44
CA SER A 4 -12.21 -17.22 9.05
C SER A 4 -12.29 -16.15 7.96
N ASN A 5 -11.50 -15.10 8.06
CA ASN A 5 -11.44 -14.05 7.09
C ASN A 5 -10.12 -14.14 6.34
N GLU A 6 -10.17 -14.67 5.12
CA GLU A 6 -8.99 -14.84 4.29
C GLU A 6 -8.27 -13.52 4.03
N GLN A 7 -8.99 -12.40 4.05
CA GLN A 7 -8.38 -11.10 3.88
C GLN A 7 -7.43 -10.73 5.02
N ASN A 8 -7.55 -11.38 6.16
CA ASN A 8 -6.68 -11.09 7.30
C ASN A 8 -5.50 -12.05 7.43
N GLU A 9 -5.23 -12.86 6.41
CA GLU A 9 -4.16 -13.85 6.47
C GLU A 9 -2.92 -13.41 5.70
N GLY A 10 -1.77 -13.94 6.07
CA GLY A 10 -0.52 -13.80 5.33
C GLY A 10 0.30 -12.56 5.62
N PHE A 11 -0.18 -11.65 6.45
CA PHE A 11 0.57 -10.44 6.77
C PHE A 11 1.78 -10.73 7.66
N ARG A 12 2.80 -9.91 7.53
CA ARG A 12 3.99 -10.02 8.37
C ARG A 12 3.62 -9.83 9.84
N THR A 13 2.86 -8.81 10.16
CA THR A 13 2.22 -8.64 11.46
C THR A 13 0.82 -8.07 11.25
N LEU A 14 -0.08 -8.41 12.14
CA LEU A 14 -1.46 -7.94 12.08
C LEU A 14 -1.96 -7.68 13.49
N GLY A 15 -2.41 -6.46 13.73
CA GLY A 15 -3.00 -6.08 15.00
C GLY A 15 -4.43 -6.58 15.15
N GLU A 16 -5.14 -6.01 16.10
CA GLU A 16 -6.52 -6.38 16.39
C GLU A 16 -7.49 -5.43 15.70
N ASN A 17 -8.71 -5.90 15.46
CA ASN A 17 -9.78 -5.11 14.88
C ASN A 17 -9.38 -4.51 13.52
N VAL A 18 -8.84 -5.34 12.65
CA VAL A 18 -8.50 -4.96 11.30
C VAL A 18 -9.60 -5.44 10.37
N ARG A 19 -10.16 -4.54 9.60
CA ARG A 19 -11.21 -4.86 8.64
C ARG A 19 -10.74 -4.58 7.23
N ILE A 20 -10.57 -5.65 6.46
CA ILE A 20 -10.21 -5.56 5.05
C ILE A 20 -11.39 -6.11 4.26
N TYR A 21 -12.04 -5.27 3.48
CA TYR A 21 -13.23 -5.65 2.73
C TYR A 21 -12.86 -6.59 1.58
N PRO A 22 -13.78 -7.48 1.19
CA PRO A 22 -13.46 -8.54 0.21
C PRO A 22 -13.07 -8.03 -1.17
N GLY A 23 -13.45 -6.82 -1.53
CA GLY A 23 -13.07 -6.22 -2.81
C GLY A 23 -11.70 -5.57 -2.84
N ALA A 24 -10.98 -5.56 -1.73
CA ALA A 24 -9.61 -5.08 -1.71
C ALA A 24 -8.68 -6.16 -2.27
N LYS A 25 -7.69 -5.74 -3.07
CA LYS A 25 -6.66 -6.63 -3.59
C LYS A 25 -5.33 -6.26 -2.96
N VAL A 26 -4.78 -7.17 -2.16
CA VAL A 26 -3.56 -6.92 -1.41
C VAL A 26 -2.55 -8.01 -1.73
N TYR A 27 -1.48 -7.62 -2.38
CA TYR A 27 -0.39 -8.51 -2.78
C TYR A 27 0.89 -8.16 -2.04
N GLY A 28 1.71 -9.16 -1.77
CA GLY A 28 2.95 -8.98 -1.03
C GLY A 28 2.72 -8.87 0.47
N ARG A 29 1.76 -9.59 0.99
CA ARG A 29 1.36 -9.50 2.40
C ARG A 29 2.50 -9.80 3.37
N GLU A 30 3.46 -10.62 2.96
CA GLU A 30 4.63 -10.94 3.78
C GLU A 30 5.51 -9.72 4.06
N PHE A 31 5.36 -8.65 3.27
CA PHE A 31 6.07 -7.40 3.49
C PHE A 31 5.25 -6.37 4.28
N ILE A 32 4.00 -6.68 4.60
CA ILE A 32 3.05 -5.70 5.14
C ILE A 32 2.83 -5.95 6.62
N SER A 33 3.04 -4.92 7.42
CA SER A 33 2.73 -4.90 8.85
C SER A 33 1.58 -3.94 9.08
N ILE A 34 0.54 -4.40 9.75
CA ILE A 34 -0.67 -3.62 10.02
C ILE A 34 -0.90 -3.54 11.52
N GLY A 35 -1.12 -2.33 12.03
CA GLY A 35 -1.48 -2.12 13.42
C GLY A 35 -2.92 -2.50 13.72
N SER A 36 -3.49 -1.91 14.76
CA SER A 36 -4.84 -2.22 15.21
C SER A 36 -5.83 -1.14 14.78
N ASN A 37 -7.11 -1.51 14.65
CA ASN A 37 -8.18 -0.59 14.30
C ASN A 37 -7.94 0.06 12.94
N VAL A 38 -7.74 -0.77 11.93
CA VAL A 38 -7.47 -0.35 10.56
C VAL A 38 -8.63 -0.78 9.67
N ILE A 39 -9.03 0.09 8.75
CA ILE A 39 -10.04 -0.23 7.75
C ILE A 39 -9.43 -0.04 6.36
N ILE A 40 -9.51 -1.08 5.54
CA ILE A 40 -9.13 -1.05 4.12
C ILE A 40 -10.39 -1.37 3.34
N ASP A 41 -10.90 -0.39 2.60
CA ASP A 41 -12.18 -0.49 1.90
C ASP A 41 -12.09 -1.32 0.62
N ASP A 42 -13.26 -1.64 0.06
CA ASP A 42 -13.35 -2.28 -1.26
C ASP A 42 -12.63 -1.45 -2.33
N PHE A 43 -12.11 -2.12 -3.33
CA PHE A 43 -11.46 -1.50 -4.49
C PHE A 43 -10.15 -0.79 -4.15
N VAL A 44 -9.55 -1.10 -3.02
CA VAL A 44 -8.17 -0.72 -2.71
C VAL A 44 -7.24 -1.71 -3.36
N PHE A 45 -6.16 -1.22 -3.97
CA PHE A 45 -5.13 -2.06 -4.54
C PHE A 45 -3.80 -1.78 -3.86
N ILE A 46 -3.21 -2.81 -3.26
CA ILE A 46 -1.89 -2.72 -2.61
C ILE A 46 -0.99 -3.78 -3.22
N TYR A 47 0.16 -3.37 -3.71
CA TYR A 47 1.17 -4.28 -4.19
C TYR A 47 2.50 -3.94 -3.53
N ALA A 48 2.92 -4.77 -2.59
CA ALA A 48 4.13 -4.55 -1.80
C ALA A 48 5.22 -5.54 -2.21
N THR A 49 6.41 -5.04 -2.50
CA THR A 49 7.61 -5.85 -2.72
C THR A 49 8.76 -5.40 -1.81
N ALA A 50 8.48 -4.45 -0.93
CA ALA A 50 9.36 -3.95 0.11
C ALA A 50 8.50 -3.62 1.33
N PRO A 51 9.06 -3.37 2.50
CA PRO A 51 8.27 -3.15 3.70
C PRO A 51 7.22 -2.05 3.55
N LEU A 52 5.99 -2.37 3.92
CA LEU A 52 4.88 -1.45 4.03
C LEU A 52 4.39 -1.51 5.47
N TYR A 53 4.44 -0.38 6.17
CA TYR A 53 3.98 -0.29 7.54
C TYR A 53 2.72 0.55 7.60
N ILE A 54 1.63 -0.05 8.05
CA ILE A 54 0.36 0.63 8.26
C ILE A 54 0.14 0.69 9.77
N GLY A 55 0.13 1.87 10.33
CA GLY A 55 -0.04 2.07 11.76
C GLY A 55 -1.45 1.74 12.23
N SER A 56 -1.74 2.12 13.47
CA SER A 56 -3.05 1.92 14.07
C SER A 56 -3.97 3.11 13.76
N TYR A 57 -5.28 2.85 13.76
CA TYR A 57 -6.30 3.86 13.49
C TYR A 57 -6.13 4.49 12.11
N VAL A 58 -5.78 3.68 11.11
CA VAL A 58 -5.59 4.11 9.73
C VAL A 58 -6.79 3.69 8.89
N HIS A 59 -7.25 4.58 8.03
CA HIS A 59 -8.29 4.27 7.06
C HIS A 59 -7.75 4.47 5.64
N ILE A 60 -7.88 3.44 4.83
CA ILE A 60 -7.55 3.48 3.40
C ILE A 60 -8.86 3.34 2.64
N SER A 61 -9.30 4.44 2.07
CA SER A 61 -10.61 4.52 1.40
C SER A 61 -10.59 3.86 0.04
N SER A 62 -11.78 3.63 -0.51
CA SER A 62 -11.95 2.96 -1.80
C SER A 62 -11.19 3.65 -2.92
N PHE A 63 -10.73 2.85 -3.86
CA PHE A 63 -9.98 3.28 -5.04
C PHE A 63 -8.59 3.84 -4.75
N CYS A 64 -8.10 3.70 -3.52
CA CYS A 64 -6.70 3.99 -3.23
C CYS A 64 -5.80 2.91 -3.79
N SER A 65 -4.57 3.29 -4.10
CA SER A 65 -3.55 2.31 -4.45
C SER A 65 -2.22 2.66 -3.80
N ILE A 66 -1.46 1.61 -3.46
CA ILE A 66 -0.09 1.72 -2.95
C ILE A 66 0.74 0.77 -3.80
N SER A 67 1.68 1.30 -4.54
CA SER A 67 2.48 0.51 -5.47
C SER A 67 3.83 1.15 -5.74
N GLY A 68 4.66 0.50 -6.55
CA GLY A 68 5.95 1.04 -6.98
C GLY A 68 7.16 0.35 -6.38
N GLY A 69 6.96 -0.48 -5.37
CA GLY A 69 8.02 -1.35 -4.84
C GLY A 69 9.02 -0.71 -3.88
N GLY A 70 8.82 0.54 -3.47
CA GLY A 70 9.61 1.17 -2.42
C GLY A 70 9.01 0.96 -1.03
N ILE A 71 9.66 1.52 -0.03
CA ILE A 71 9.21 1.43 1.36
C ILE A 71 8.15 2.49 1.63
N VAL A 72 7.05 2.10 2.26
CA VAL A 72 5.97 3.01 2.61
C VAL A 72 5.67 2.90 4.10
N VAL A 73 5.52 4.03 4.76
CA VAL A 73 5.11 4.10 6.15
C VAL A 73 3.89 5.01 6.28
N LEU A 74 2.79 4.46 6.78
CA LEU A 74 1.61 5.23 7.16
C LEU A 74 1.54 5.21 8.68
N GLU A 75 1.82 6.35 9.31
CA GLU A 75 1.82 6.39 10.77
C GLU A 75 0.42 6.36 11.35
N ASP A 76 0.34 6.21 12.65
CA ASP A 76 -0.94 6.13 13.37
C ASP A 76 -1.83 7.33 13.09
N PHE A 77 -3.13 7.10 13.00
CA PHE A 77 -4.14 8.12 12.76
C PHE A 77 -4.02 8.82 11.41
N SER A 78 -3.22 8.29 10.49
CA SER A 78 -3.21 8.82 9.13
C SER A 78 -4.39 8.26 8.33
N GLY A 79 -4.73 8.91 7.24
CA GLY A 79 -5.82 8.46 6.38
C GLY A 79 -5.58 8.81 4.93
N LEU A 80 -6.01 7.91 4.06
CA LEU A 80 -6.01 8.14 2.62
C LEU A 80 -7.46 8.24 2.17
N ALA A 81 -7.86 9.42 1.70
CA ALA A 81 -9.20 9.61 1.15
C ALA A 81 -9.33 8.88 -0.19
N SER A 82 -10.54 8.78 -0.71
CA SER A 82 -10.82 8.00 -1.91
C SER A 82 -9.94 8.40 -3.09
N GLY A 83 -9.43 7.41 -3.79
CA GLY A 83 -8.68 7.63 -5.02
C GLY A 83 -7.24 8.11 -4.84
N VAL A 84 -6.72 8.12 -3.62
CA VAL A 84 -5.32 8.50 -3.38
C VAL A 84 -4.41 7.44 -3.97
N ARG A 85 -3.35 7.89 -4.63
CA ARG A 85 -2.33 7.00 -5.18
C ARG A 85 -1.00 7.26 -4.52
N VAL A 86 -0.49 6.27 -3.80
CA VAL A 86 0.86 6.30 -3.22
C VAL A 86 1.76 5.51 -4.16
N VAL A 87 2.66 6.22 -4.82
CA VAL A 87 3.56 5.62 -5.81
C VAL A 87 5.00 5.80 -5.33
N CYS A 88 5.66 4.69 -5.03
CA CYS A 88 7.01 4.72 -4.48
C CYS A 88 8.04 4.10 -5.43
N GLY A 89 7.77 4.13 -6.71
CA GLY A 89 8.69 3.69 -7.74
C GLY A 89 8.23 4.10 -9.12
N SER A 90 9.17 4.27 -10.02
CA SER A 90 8.91 4.67 -11.39
C SER A 90 10.02 4.18 -12.30
N ASP A 91 9.68 3.89 -13.54
CA ASP A 91 10.69 3.68 -14.58
C ASP A 91 11.38 5.02 -14.88
N ASP A 92 12.57 4.94 -15.44
CA ASP A 92 13.30 6.12 -15.90
C ASP A 92 12.85 6.46 -17.32
N PHE A 93 12.09 7.54 -17.46
CA PHE A 93 11.59 7.99 -18.74
C PHE A 93 12.53 8.97 -19.44
N LEU A 94 13.71 9.21 -18.88
CA LEU A 94 14.70 10.13 -19.45
C LEU A 94 15.75 9.42 -20.31
N GLY A 95 15.56 8.13 -20.61
CA GLY A 95 16.43 7.39 -21.53
C GLY A 95 17.48 6.52 -20.86
N GLY A 96 17.45 6.39 -19.54
CA GLY A 96 18.41 5.55 -18.82
C GLY A 96 18.13 4.05 -18.89
N GLY A 97 16.99 3.66 -19.48
CA GLY A 97 16.62 2.25 -19.61
C GLY A 97 15.28 2.09 -20.32
N LEU A 98 14.92 0.85 -20.58
CA LEU A 98 13.60 0.51 -21.13
C LEU A 98 12.57 0.60 -20.02
N THR A 99 11.31 0.78 -20.40
CA THR A 99 10.21 1.01 -19.46
C THR A 99 9.19 -0.13 -19.51
N ASN A 100 8.35 -0.15 -18.55
CA ASN A 100 7.23 -1.02 -18.23
C ASN A 100 7.64 -2.39 -17.65
N PRO A 101 6.78 -2.97 -16.79
CA PRO A 101 7.12 -4.16 -16.01
C PRO A 101 7.22 -5.46 -16.82
N THR A 102 6.83 -5.44 -18.10
CA THR A 102 6.97 -6.63 -18.94
C THR A 102 8.37 -6.76 -19.54
N VAL A 103 9.17 -5.71 -19.48
CA VAL A 103 10.55 -5.75 -19.96
C VAL A 103 11.43 -6.38 -18.87
N PRO A 104 12.38 -7.27 -19.24
CA PRO A 104 13.29 -7.82 -18.25
C PRO A 104 14.02 -6.74 -17.45
N GLU A 105 14.11 -6.97 -16.14
CA GLU A 105 14.62 -5.95 -15.21
C GLU A 105 16.03 -5.48 -15.56
N VAL A 106 16.85 -6.36 -16.13
CA VAL A 106 18.23 -6.04 -16.50
C VAL A 106 18.30 -4.89 -17.53
N TYR A 107 17.24 -4.68 -18.30
CA TYR A 107 17.18 -3.60 -19.30
C TYR A 107 16.46 -2.36 -18.81
N ARG A 108 16.03 -2.35 -17.57
CA ARG A 108 15.25 -1.27 -16.98
C ARG A 108 16.09 -0.50 -15.97
N ASN A 109 15.74 0.76 -15.79
CA ASN A 109 16.29 1.59 -14.73
C ASN A 109 15.14 2.10 -13.87
N THR A 110 14.69 1.28 -12.93
CA THR A 110 13.57 1.60 -12.06
C THR A 110 14.07 2.31 -10.82
N HIS A 111 13.48 3.46 -10.51
CA HIS A 111 13.76 4.21 -9.29
C HIS A 111 12.71 3.88 -8.24
N ARG A 112 13.16 3.48 -7.06
CA ARG A 112 12.28 3.23 -5.92
C ARG A 112 12.61 4.21 -4.82
N SER A 113 11.56 4.75 -4.21
CA SER A 113 11.69 5.79 -3.20
C SER A 113 11.09 5.33 -1.88
N PHE A 114 11.15 6.21 -0.92
CA PHE A 114 10.57 6.02 0.39
C PHE A 114 9.44 7.03 0.55
N VAL A 115 8.26 6.57 0.97
CA VAL A 115 7.11 7.44 1.24
C VAL A 115 6.76 7.33 2.71
N HIS A 116 6.69 8.45 3.39
CA HIS A 116 6.35 8.52 4.80
C HIS A 116 5.20 9.49 5.00
N ILE A 117 4.08 8.97 5.45
CA ILE A 117 2.90 9.78 5.78
C ILE A 117 2.80 9.83 7.28
N GLY A 118 2.94 11.02 7.84
CA GLY A 118 3.09 11.23 9.26
C GLY A 118 1.79 11.05 10.04
N ARG A 119 1.93 11.01 11.34
CA ARG A 119 0.82 10.85 12.27
C ARG A 119 -0.21 11.97 12.06
N HIS A 120 -1.49 11.60 12.08
CA HIS A 120 -2.62 12.51 11.89
C HIS A 120 -2.69 13.18 10.51
N ALA A 121 -1.84 12.81 9.56
CA ALA A 121 -1.91 13.35 8.22
C ALA A 121 -3.11 12.76 7.47
N ILE A 122 -3.85 13.60 6.77
CA ILE A 122 -4.95 13.19 5.90
C ILE A 122 -4.60 13.60 4.48
N ILE A 123 -4.56 12.60 3.61
CA ILE A 123 -4.28 12.83 2.20
C ILE A 123 -5.62 12.98 1.49
N GLY A 124 -5.82 14.10 0.83
CA GLY A 124 -7.09 14.43 0.19
C GLY A 124 -7.42 13.56 -1.01
N ALA A 125 -8.69 13.50 -1.36
CA ALA A 125 -9.17 12.63 -2.43
C ALA A 125 -8.45 12.89 -3.75
N ASN A 126 -8.11 11.80 -4.43
CA ASN A 126 -7.43 11.80 -5.73
C ASN A 126 -6.02 12.41 -5.74
N ALA A 127 -5.42 12.63 -4.58
CA ALA A 127 -4.02 13.06 -4.52
C ALA A 127 -3.09 11.94 -4.99
N VAL A 128 -1.96 12.37 -5.51
CA VAL A 128 -0.91 11.44 -5.95
C VAL A 128 0.40 11.81 -5.27
#